data_68212f318ea0916e30fffc940cf9291d
#
_entry.id   68212f318ea0916e30fffc940cf9291d
#
_cell.length_a   1.000
_cell.length_b   1.000
_cell.length_c   1.000
_cell.angle_alpha   90.00
_cell.angle_beta   90.00
_cell.angle_gamma   90.00
#
_symmetry.space_group_name_H-M   'P 1'
#
loop_
_entity.id
_entity.type
_entity.pdbx_description
1 polymer ?
#
loop_
_entity_poly.entity_id
_entity_poly.type
_entity_poly.pdbx_seq_one_letter_code
_entity_poly.pdbx_strand_id
1 'polypeptide(L)'
;MEIVLLENIKNLGKIGDIVVVKRGHGRNYLIKYGKALKASKDNIDLVNKKKENLNIKNLALKNEAKKIFDIINDKKYKFSKRTKDNDELYGSIKPKEISKTIENLEKIEIKPSQIDLDKEINKIGSFQAKINLHAEVLAKIHIEVV
;
A
#
# COMPACT_ATOMS: atom_id res chain seq x y z
N MET A 1 -8.40 22.48 7.92
CA MET A 1 -8.43 22.68 6.47
C MET A 1 -9.41 21.71 5.84
N GLU A 2 -10.35 22.22 5.08
CA GLU A 2 -11.29 21.38 4.34
C GLU A 2 -10.75 21.08 2.95
N ILE A 3 -10.83 19.81 2.55
CA ILE A 3 -10.41 19.34 1.24
C ILE A 3 -11.47 18.44 0.63
N VAL A 4 -11.46 18.34 -0.70
CA VAL A 4 -12.30 17.40 -1.45
C VAL A 4 -11.39 16.31 -2.03
N LEU A 5 -11.76 15.05 -1.84
CA LEU A 5 -10.93 13.91 -2.24
C LEU A 5 -11.05 13.60 -3.73
N LEU A 6 -9.91 13.35 -4.37
CA LEU A 6 -9.82 12.92 -5.77
C LEU A 6 -9.72 11.40 -5.92
N GLU A 7 -9.45 10.70 -4.83
CA GLU A 7 -9.37 9.23 -4.79
C GLU A 7 -9.88 8.71 -3.45
N ASN A 8 -10.18 7.43 -3.38
CA ASN A 8 -10.55 6.80 -2.12
C ASN A 8 -9.32 6.67 -1.23
N ILE A 9 -9.38 7.21 -0.03
CA ILE A 9 -8.28 7.18 0.94
C ILE A 9 -8.75 6.46 2.20
N LYS A 10 -8.02 5.42 2.59
CA LYS A 10 -8.30 4.66 3.80
C LYS A 10 -8.29 5.59 5.02
N ASN A 11 -9.31 5.47 5.85
CA ASN A 11 -9.52 6.26 7.08
C ASN A 11 -9.86 7.74 6.85
N LEU A 12 -10.04 8.19 5.63
CA LEU A 12 -10.46 9.56 5.32
C LEU A 12 -11.83 9.62 4.65
N GLY A 13 -11.99 8.96 3.53
CA GLY A 13 -13.23 9.00 2.78
C GLY A 13 -13.07 8.53 1.34
N LYS A 14 -14.11 8.77 0.55
CA LYS A 14 -14.21 8.36 -0.85
C LYS A 14 -14.09 9.56 -1.78
N ILE A 15 -13.93 9.30 -3.07
CA ILE A 15 -13.90 10.33 -4.12
C ILE A 15 -15.10 11.26 -4.01
N GLY A 16 -14.83 12.56 -3.97
CA GLY A 16 -15.84 13.59 -3.87
C GLY A 16 -16.27 13.94 -2.44
N ASP A 17 -15.79 13.25 -1.44
CA ASP A 17 -16.07 13.57 -0.04
C ASP A 17 -15.28 14.79 0.39
N ILE A 18 -15.94 15.64 1.18
CA ILE A 18 -15.29 16.81 1.82
C ILE A 18 -14.89 16.38 3.21
N VAL A 19 -13.59 16.45 3.51
CA VAL A 19 -13.04 16.05 4.80
C VAL A 19 -12.20 17.18 5.40
N VAL A 20 -12.14 17.20 6.73
CA VAL A 20 -11.30 18.15 7.46
C VAL A 20 -10.02 17.45 7.90
N VAL A 21 -8.88 18.04 7.53
CA VAL A 21 -7.55 17.53 7.88
C VAL A 21 -6.69 18.63 8.45
N LYS A 22 -5.60 18.25 9.10
CA LYS A 22 -4.59 19.21 9.54
C LYS A 22 -3.99 19.93 8.33
N ARG A 23 -3.77 21.23 8.47
CA ARG A 23 -3.24 22.07 7.38
C ARG A 23 -1.96 21.53 6.75
N GLY A 24 -1.02 21.07 7.57
CA GLY A 24 0.24 20.48 7.09
C GLY A 24 0.02 19.21 6.28
N HIS A 25 -0.81 18.29 6.76
CA HIS A 25 -1.14 17.05 6.06
C HIS A 25 -1.88 17.32 4.74
N GLY A 26 -2.85 18.24 4.77
CA GLY A 26 -3.60 18.60 3.57
C GLY A 26 -2.72 19.22 2.50
N ARG A 27 -1.89 20.21 2.84
CA ARG A 27 -1.05 20.93 1.88
C ARG A 27 0.16 20.11 1.42
N ASN A 28 0.90 19.50 2.35
CA ASN A 28 2.19 18.88 2.06
C ASN A 28 2.08 17.46 1.54
N TYR A 29 0.96 16.82 1.74
CA TYR A 29 0.75 15.44 1.32
C TYR A 29 -0.41 15.31 0.32
N LEU A 30 -1.63 15.58 0.76
CA LEU A 30 -2.81 15.31 -0.06
C LEU A 30 -2.89 16.18 -1.33
N ILE A 31 -2.70 17.47 -1.20
CA ILE A 31 -2.76 18.39 -2.34
C ILE A 31 -1.49 18.27 -3.18
N LYS A 32 -0.33 18.21 -2.56
CA LYS A 32 0.96 18.11 -3.25
C LYS A 32 1.03 16.89 -4.17
N TYR A 33 0.52 15.74 -3.74
CA TYR A 33 0.54 14.50 -4.50
C TYR A 33 -0.72 14.26 -5.35
N GLY A 34 -1.57 15.27 -5.50
CA GLY A 34 -2.75 15.18 -6.35
C GLY A 34 -3.85 14.25 -5.83
N LYS A 35 -3.85 13.96 -4.54
CA LYS A 35 -4.85 13.08 -3.91
C LYS A 35 -6.12 13.81 -3.50
N ALA A 36 -6.04 15.13 -3.35
CA ALA A 36 -7.16 15.99 -2.97
C ALA A 36 -6.95 17.40 -3.49
N LEU A 37 -8.02 18.18 -3.50
CA LEU A 37 -8.01 19.60 -3.80
C LEU A 37 -8.57 20.38 -2.62
N LYS A 38 -8.24 21.67 -2.52
CA LYS A 38 -8.84 22.55 -1.53
C LYS A 38 -10.36 22.59 -1.75
N ALA A 39 -11.13 22.49 -0.68
CA ALA A 39 -12.60 22.49 -0.75
C ALA A 39 -13.15 23.89 -1.04
N SER A 40 -12.96 24.36 -2.26
CA SER A 40 -13.63 25.55 -2.79
C SER A 40 -14.83 25.14 -3.63
N LYS A 41 -15.78 26.02 -3.84
CA LYS A 41 -16.97 25.75 -4.66
C LYS A 41 -16.57 25.26 -6.06
N ASP A 42 -15.60 25.92 -6.69
CA ASP A 42 -15.12 25.57 -8.02
C ASP A 42 -14.48 24.18 -8.05
N ASN A 43 -13.68 23.84 -7.04
CA ASN A 43 -13.03 22.54 -6.93
C ASN A 43 -14.05 21.43 -6.63
N ILE A 44 -15.02 21.68 -5.81
CA ILE A 44 -16.11 20.74 -5.50
C ILE A 44 -16.91 20.42 -6.78
N ASP A 45 -17.28 21.46 -7.54
CA ASP A 45 -18.00 21.30 -8.80
C ASP A 45 -17.15 20.52 -9.82
N LEU A 46 -15.85 20.81 -9.92
CA LEU A 46 -14.92 20.13 -10.80
C LEU A 46 -14.82 18.63 -10.46
N VAL A 47 -14.69 18.29 -9.20
CA VAL A 47 -14.62 16.90 -8.74
C VAL A 47 -15.94 16.18 -9.02
N ASN A 48 -17.08 16.82 -8.74
CA ASN A 48 -18.40 16.23 -9.02
C ASN A 48 -18.59 15.92 -10.50
N LYS A 49 -18.13 16.78 -11.40
CA LYS A 49 -18.15 16.54 -12.84
C LYS A 49 -17.25 15.39 -13.28
N LYS A 50 -16.11 15.22 -12.61
CA LYS A 50 -15.12 14.18 -12.91
C LYS A 50 -15.28 12.92 -12.06
N LYS A 51 -16.23 12.89 -11.15
CA LYS A 51 -16.41 11.80 -10.19
C LYS A 51 -16.54 10.44 -10.86
N GLU A 52 -17.31 10.36 -11.94
CA GLU A 52 -17.50 9.13 -12.71
C GLU A 52 -16.18 8.63 -13.29
N ASN A 53 -15.41 9.49 -13.95
CA ASN A 53 -14.09 9.15 -14.50
C ASN A 53 -13.09 8.74 -13.41
N LEU A 54 -13.10 9.43 -12.27
CA LEU A 54 -12.24 9.09 -11.13
C LEU A 54 -12.63 7.73 -10.53
N ASN A 55 -13.92 7.42 -10.46
CA ASN A 55 -14.40 6.12 -9.99
C ASN A 55 -14.01 4.99 -10.96
N ILE A 56 -14.07 5.23 -12.26
CA ILE A 56 -13.64 4.27 -13.29
C ILE A 56 -12.14 3.97 -13.14
N LYS A 57 -11.30 5.00 -12.99
CA LYS A 57 -9.86 4.82 -12.73
C LYS A 57 -9.59 4.04 -11.45
N ASN A 58 -10.28 4.39 -10.38
CA ASN A 58 -10.14 3.71 -9.10
C ASN A 58 -10.54 2.24 -9.20
N LEU A 59 -11.62 1.94 -9.92
CA LEU A 59 -12.07 0.58 -10.16
C LEU A 59 -11.06 -0.22 -10.97
N ALA A 60 -10.46 0.38 -12.00
CA ALA A 60 -9.40 -0.26 -12.79
C ALA A 60 -8.18 -0.61 -11.93
N LEU A 61 -7.71 0.33 -11.10
CA LEU A 61 -6.61 0.10 -10.16
C LEU A 61 -6.96 -0.99 -9.13
N LYS A 62 -8.18 -0.99 -8.63
CA LYS A 62 -8.66 -2.02 -7.72
C LYS A 62 -8.69 -3.40 -8.37
N ASN A 63 -9.13 -3.50 -9.62
CA ASN A 63 -9.16 -4.76 -10.37
C ASN A 63 -7.74 -5.29 -10.62
N GLU A 64 -6.78 -4.44 -10.97
CA GLU A 64 -5.37 -4.81 -11.09
C GLU A 64 -4.81 -5.29 -9.75
N ALA A 65 -5.13 -4.60 -8.67
CA ALA A 65 -4.72 -5.00 -7.33
C ALA A 65 -5.32 -6.36 -6.94
N LYS A 66 -6.57 -6.65 -7.29
CA LYS A 66 -7.19 -7.96 -7.05
C LYS A 66 -6.50 -9.09 -7.81
N LYS A 67 -6.07 -8.84 -9.05
CA LYS A 67 -5.31 -9.83 -9.83
C LYS A 67 -4.00 -10.18 -9.12
N ILE A 68 -3.28 -9.18 -8.63
CA ILE A 68 -2.06 -9.39 -7.86
C ILE A 68 -2.38 -10.11 -6.55
N PHE A 69 -3.44 -9.73 -5.87
CA PHE A 69 -3.91 -10.39 -4.65
C PHE A 69 -4.13 -11.88 -4.87
N ASP A 70 -4.82 -12.27 -5.92
CA ASP A 70 -5.10 -13.68 -6.24
C ASP A 70 -3.81 -14.48 -6.50
N ILE A 71 -2.76 -13.81 -6.98
CA ILE A 71 -1.46 -14.42 -7.25
C ILE A 71 -0.65 -14.62 -5.97
N ILE A 72 -0.59 -13.61 -5.09
CA ILE A 72 0.34 -13.58 -3.95
C ILE A 72 -0.31 -13.89 -2.59
N ASN A 73 -1.64 -13.80 -2.47
CA ASN A 73 -2.32 -14.00 -1.19
C ASN A 73 -2.07 -15.40 -0.64
N ASP A 74 -1.72 -15.47 0.65
CA ASP A 74 -1.41 -16.71 1.37
C ASP A 74 -0.23 -17.53 0.81
N LYS A 75 0.59 -16.96 -0.08
CA LYS A 75 1.80 -17.63 -0.55
C LYS A 75 2.90 -17.58 0.50
N LYS A 76 3.72 -18.62 0.50
CA LYS A 76 4.92 -18.72 1.33
C LYS A 76 6.14 -18.37 0.50
N TYR A 77 6.98 -17.50 1.04
CA TYR A 77 8.26 -17.13 0.46
C TYR A 77 9.37 -17.52 1.42
N LYS A 78 10.37 -18.25 0.91
CA LYS A 78 11.51 -18.69 1.71
C LYS A 78 12.66 -17.71 1.53
N PHE A 79 13.27 -17.33 2.63
CA PHE A 79 14.47 -16.51 2.65
C PHE A 79 15.57 -17.26 3.38
N SER A 80 16.76 -17.31 2.77
CA SER A 80 17.94 -17.89 3.39
C SER A 80 18.92 -16.77 3.75
N LYS A 81 19.26 -16.70 5.03
CA LYS A 81 20.21 -15.72 5.56
C LYS A 81 21.20 -16.40 6.47
N ARG A 82 22.40 -15.83 6.59
CA ARG A 82 23.37 -16.26 7.58
C ARG A 82 22.84 -16.00 8.99
N THR A 83 23.02 -16.98 9.86
CA THR A 83 22.57 -16.89 11.25
C THR A 83 23.75 -16.94 12.20
N LYS A 84 23.53 -16.34 13.36
CA LYS A 84 24.44 -16.47 14.52
C LYS A 84 24.12 -17.76 15.27
N ASP A 85 24.96 -18.13 16.25
CA ASP A 85 24.81 -19.37 17.02
C ASP A 85 23.46 -19.50 17.75
N ASN A 86 22.79 -18.40 18.01
CA ASN A 86 21.49 -18.34 18.70
C ASN A 86 20.27 -18.20 17.76
N ASP A 87 20.43 -18.62 16.50
CA ASP A 87 19.41 -18.54 15.44
C ASP A 87 19.00 -17.10 15.05
N GLU A 88 19.72 -16.09 15.51
CA GLU A 88 19.53 -14.72 15.07
C GLU A 88 20.23 -14.46 13.74
N LEU A 89 19.61 -13.65 12.90
CA LEU A 89 20.20 -13.23 11.62
C LEU A 89 21.26 -12.15 11.85
N TYR A 90 22.31 -12.14 11.01
CA TYR A 90 23.30 -11.05 11.01
C TYR A 90 22.70 -9.71 10.59
N GLY A 91 21.55 -9.71 9.94
CA GLY A 91 20.78 -8.54 9.57
C GLY A 91 19.31 -8.89 9.50
N SER A 92 18.44 -7.88 9.51
CA SER A 92 17.00 -8.09 9.38
C SER A 92 16.59 -8.22 7.91
N ILE A 93 15.48 -8.90 7.65
CA ILE A 93 14.85 -8.92 6.35
C ILE A 93 14.01 -7.66 6.21
N LYS A 94 14.36 -6.82 5.25
CA LYS A 94 13.69 -5.54 5.00
C LYS A 94 12.62 -5.69 3.91
N PRO A 95 11.60 -4.81 3.88
CA PRO A 95 10.58 -4.81 2.82
C PRO A 95 11.16 -4.78 1.40
N LYS A 96 12.29 -4.12 1.21
CA LYS A 96 13.00 -4.06 -0.08
C LYS A 96 13.41 -5.44 -0.59
N GLU A 97 13.89 -6.32 0.29
CA GLU A 97 14.27 -7.68 -0.05
C GLU A 97 13.05 -8.52 -0.41
N ILE A 98 11.96 -8.35 0.33
CA ILE A 98 10.68 -9.02 0.06
C ILE A 98 10.14 -8.59 -1.31
N SER A 99 10.15 -7.31 -1.58
CA SER A 99 9.73 -6.73 -2.86
C SER A 99 10.52 -7.32 -4.04
N LYS A 100 11.84 -7.39 -3.92
CA LYS A 100 12.70 -7.98 -4.96
C LYS A 100 12.42 -9.47 -5.17
N THR A 101 12.22 -10.22 -4.11
CA THR A 101 11.93 -11.65 -4.19
C THR A 101 10.60 -11.91 -4.90
N ILE A 102 9.57 -11.15 -4.55
CA ILE A 102 8.26 -11.26 -5.22
C ILE A 102 8.37 -10.88 -6.69
N GLU A 103 9.09 -9.82 -7.02
CA GLU A 103 9.31 -9.40 -8.40
C GLU A 103 10.00 -10.49 -9.21
N ASN A 104 11.02 -11.13 -8.66
CA ASN A 104 11.76 -12.20 -9.33
C ASN A 104 10.94 -13.47 -9.51
N LEU A 105 10.13 -13.85 -8.53
CA LEU A 105 9.35 -15.08 -8.54
C LEU A 105 8.03 -14.96 -9.30
N GLU A 106 7.31 -13.88 -9.08
CA GLU A 106 5.97 -13.68 -9.63
C GLU A 106 5.96 -12.70 -10.81
N LYS A 107 7.06 -12.03 -11.08
CA LYS A 107 7.20 -10.97 -12.10
C LYS A 107 6.23 -9.81 -11.89
N ILE A 108 5.94 -9.50 -10.64
CA ILE A 108 5.04 -8.43 -10.23
C ILE A 108 5.86 -7.37 -9.50
N GLU A 109 5.71 -6.11 -9.91
CA GLU A 109 6.35 -4.98 -9.26
C GLU A 109 5.55 -4.58 -8.00
N ILE A 110 6.18 -4.69 -6.85
CA ILE A 110 5.64 -4.24 -5.56
C ILE A 110 6.65 -3.29 -4.94
N LYS A 111 6.17 -2.12 -4.55
CA LYS A 111 7.02 -1.12 -3.88
C LYS A 111 7.26 -1.51 -2.42
N PRO A 112 8.47 -1.33 -1.88
CA PRO A 112 8.75 -1.61 -0.47
C PRO A 112 7.82 -0.88 0.50
N SER A 113 7.38 0.32 0.15
CA SER A 113 6.43 1.10 0.96
C SER A 113 5.04 0.47 1.09
N GLN A 114 4.68 -0.45 0.20
CA GLN A 114 3.42 -1.18 0.25
C GLN A 114 3.46 -2.38 1.21
N ILE A 115 4.67 -2.80 1.59
CA ILE A 115 4.87 -3.96 2.47
C ILE A 115 4.91 -3.49 3.91
N ASP A 116 4.03 -4.06 4.73
CA ASP A 116 3.95 -3.79 6.16
C ASP A 116 4.29 -5.07 6.93
N LEU A 117 5.36 -4.99 7.74
CA LEU A 117 5.80 -6.09 8.58
C LEU A 117 5.29 -5.87 10.00
N ASP A 118 4.64 -6.88 10.57
CA ASP A 118 4.16 -6.82 11.96
C ASP A 118 5.33 -6.73 12.95
N LYS A 119 6.43 -7.40 12.63
CA LYS A 119 7.64 -7.42 13.44
C LYS A 119 8.87 -7.41 12.56
N GLU A 120 9.97 -6.86 13.07
CA GLU A 120 11.25 -6.97 12.41
C GLU A 120 11.69 -8.43 12.32
N ILE A 121 12.05 -8.89 11.13
CA ILE A 121 12.48 -10.27 10.89
C ILE A 121 13.99 -10.35 11.08
N ASN A 122 14.42 -10.78 12.25
CA ASN A 122 15.82 -10.91 12.63
C ASN A 122 16.21 -12.29 13.16
N LYS A 123 15.28 -13.25 13.08
CA LYS A 123 15.49 -14.64 13.52
C LYS A 123 14.96 -15.62 12.49
N ILE A 124 15.41 -16.87 12.60
CA ILE A 124 14.82 -17.98 11.84
C ILE A 124 13.39 -18.22 12.34
N GLY A 125 12.49 -18.49 11.45
CA GLY A 125 11.11 -18.83 11.78
C GLY A 125 10.11 -18.43 10.70
N SER A 126 8.84 -18.54 11.04
CA SER A 126 7.73 -18.18 10.17
C SER A 126 7.19 -16.82 10.59
N PHE A 127 7.05 -15.92 9.62
CA PHE A 127 6.55 -14.57 9.81
C PHE A 127 5.46 -14.27 8.79
N GLN A 128 4.70 -13.23 9.04
CA GLN A 128 3.67 -12.76 8.12
C GLN A 128 3.95 -11.31 7.75
N ALA A 129 3.66 -10.96 6.50
CA ALA A 129 3.71 -9.59 6.02
C ALA A 129 2.40 -9.25 5.32
N LYS A 130 2.01 -7.99 5.41
CA LYS A 130 0.84 -7.46 4.71
C LYS A 130 1.31 -6.59 3.56
N ILE A 131 0.68 -6.74 2.41
CA ILE A 131 0.98 -5.95 1.23
C ILE A 131 -0.25 -5.14 0.87
N ASN A 132 -0.12 -3.81 0.96
CA ASN A 132 -1.17 -2.87 0.58
C ASN A 132 -1.15 -2.67 -0.94
N LEU A 133 -1.95 -3.42 -1.66
CA LEU A 133 -2.05 -3.34 -3.12
C LEU A 133 -2.92 -2.16 -3.55
N HIS A 134 -3.96 -1.90 -2.79
CA HIS A 134 -4.90 -0.80 -2.98
C HIS A 134 -5.48 -0.42 -1.62
N ALA A 135 -6.09 0.77 -1.49
CA ALA A 135 -6.75 1.17 -0.24
C ALA A 135 -7.79 0.15 0.25
N GLU A 136 -8.41 -0.58 -0.67
CA GLU A 136 -9.43 -1.59 -0.38
C GLU A 136 -8.93 -3.04 -0.60
N VAL A 137 -7.68 -3.24 -1.03
CA VAL A 137 -7.10 -4.57 -1.31
C VAL A 137 -5.83 -4.76 -0.50
N LEU A 138 -5.86 -5.70 0.43
CA LEU A 138 -4.75 -6.04 1.31
C LEU A 138 -4.43 -7.54 1.16
N ALA A 139 -3.23 -7.88 0.70
CA ALA A 139 -2.75 -9.24 0.63
C ALA A 139 -1.91 -9.60 1.86
N LYS A 140 -1.97 -10.86 2.25
CA LYS A 140 -1.11 -11.41 3.30
C LYS A 140 -0.19 -12.44 2.69
N ILE A 141 1.09 -12.36 3.03
CA ILE A 141 2.08 -13.36 2.62
C ILE A 141 2.73 -13.98 3.85
N HIS A 142 3.20 -15.18 3.71
CA HIS A 142 3.95 -15.88 4.74
C HIS A 142 5.43 -15.87 4.37
N ILE A 143 6.26 -15.53 5.33
CA ILE A 143 7.71 -15.47 5.15
C ILE A 143 8.33 -16.54 6.04
N GLU A 144 9.09 -17.45 5.43
CA GLU A 144 9.80 -18.47 6.15
C GLU A 144 11.31 -18.22 6.02
N VAL A 145 11.97 -18.07 7.15
CA VAL A 145 13.43 -17.84 7.19
C VAL A 145 14.12 -19.14 7.63
N VAL A 146 15.02 -19.59 6.81
CA VAL A 146 15.78 -20.83 7.03
C VAL A 146 17.28 -20.60 7.11
#